data_bb3cfee83f91011659f4ab165b45b455
#
_entry.id   bb3cfee83f91011659f4ab165b45b455
#
_cell.length_a   1.000
_cell.length_b   1.000
_cell.length_c   1.000
_cell.angle_alpha   90.00
_cell.angle_beta   90.00
_cell.angle_gamma   90.00
#
_symmetry.space_group_name_H-M   'P 1'
#
loop_
_entity.id
_entity.type
_entity.pdbx_description
1 polymer ?
#
loop_
_entity_poly.entity_id
_entity_poly.type
_entity_poly.pdbx_seq_one_letter_code
_entity_poly.pdbx_strand_id
1 'polypeptide(L)'
;IDAKALFRAFVKRGLMFQKNAGGGSTLSQQLAKQLFTENVARNTLQRLFQKPIEWVIAVKLERYYTKEEILSMYLNKFDFLNNAVGIKTAAYTYFGCEPKDLKIEEAATLVGMCKNPSLYNPVRFNERSRGRRNVVLEQMRKAGYITDAECDSLQALPLKLTYNRVDHKEGLATYFREYLRGVMTAPKPVRSDYRGWQMQKFYEDSIAWETNPLYGWCAKNKKKDGTNYNIYTDGLKIYTTINSRMQQYAEDAVKEHLGDYLQPIFFKEKEGSKNAPYARSLPEKRVEELLTKAMKQTERYRLMKEAGASEQQIRKAFDTPEEMTVFSWKGDKDTIMTPMDSIRYYKSFLRTGFMSMDPANGHVKAYVGGPNYVYFQYDMAM
;
A
#
# COMPACT_ATOMS: atom_id res chain seq x y z
N ILE A 1 -0.41 -20.82 29.06
CA ILE A 1 -1.40 -21.59 28.27
C ILE A 1 -2.73 -21.57 29.01
N ASP A 2 -3.79 -21.06 28.40
CA ASP A 2 -5.12 -21.04 29.00
C ASP A 2 -5.82 -22.40 28.78
N ALA A 3 -5.73 -23.29 29.78
CA ALA A 3 -6.33 -24.61 29.74
C ALA A 3 -7.87 -24.55 29.60
N LYS A 4 -8.54 -23.56 30.22
CA LYS A 4 -10.00 -23.37 30.13
C LYS A 4 -10.41 -22.96 28.71
N ALA A 5 -9.63 -22.08 28.06
CA ALA A 5 -9.89 -21.68 26.68
C ALA A 5 -9.63 -22.83 25.68
N LEU A 6 -8.61 -23.66 25.92
CA LEU A 6 -8.33 -24.86 25.12
C LEU A 6 -9.45 -25.89 25.26
N PHE A 7 -9.89 -26.17 26.49
CA PHE A 7 -11.00 -27.10 26.73
C PHE A 7 -12.30 -26.60 26.08
N ARG A 8 -12.61 -25.30 26.24
CA ARG A 8 -13.78 -24.70 25.60
C ARG A 8 -13.70 -24.79 24.07
N ALA A 9 -12.53 -24.57 23.47
CA ALA A 9 -12.34 -24.68 22.03
C ALA A 9 -12.47 -26.12 21.54
N PHE A 10 -11.95 -27.10 22.32
CA PHE A 10 -12.09 -28.52 22.03
C PHE A 10 -13.56 -28.95 22.06
N VAL A 11 -14.30 -28.60 23.11
CA VAL A 11 -15.72 -28.98 23.25
C VAL A 11 -16.57 -28.31 22.17
N LYS A 12 -16.47 -26.97 22.03
CA LYS A 12 -17.35 -26.22 21.12
C LYS A 12 -17.02 -26.43 19.64
N ARG A 13 -15.74 -26.49 19.26
CA ARG A 13 -15.32 -26.70 17.87
C ARG A 13 -15.17 -28.15 17.49
N GLY A 14 -14.64 -28.99 18.39
CA GLY A 14 -14.38 -30.39 18.11
C GLY A 14 -15.64 -31.28 18.23
N LEU A 15 -16.37 -31.14 19.36
CA LEU A 15 -17.54 -31.97 19.64
C LEU A 15 -18.86 -31.35 19.16
N MET A 16 -19.03 -30.02 19.27
CA MET A 16 -20.28 -29.34 18.91
C MET A 16 -20.26 -28.72 17.50
N PHE A 17 -19.18 -28.84 16.74
CA PHE A 17 -18.99 -28.32 15.37
C PHE A 17 -19.32 -26.83 15.20
N GLN A 18 -19.27 -26.03 16.26
CA GLN A 18 -19.56 -24.60 16.21
C GLN A 18 -18.39 -23.83 15.59
N LYS A 19 -18.48 -23.53 14.31
CA LYS A 19 -17.45 -22.80 13.55
C LYS A 19 -17.14 -21.39 14.12
N ASN A 20 -18.09 -20.77 14.80
CA ASN A 20 -17.99 -19.42 15.40
C ASN A 20 -17.43 -19.38 16.82
N ALA A 21 -17.11 -20.53 17.43
CA ALA A 21 -16.48 -20.57 18.74
C ALA A 21 -15.06 -19.96 18.65
N GLY A 22 -14.75 -19.00 19.53
CA GLY A 22 -13.44 -18.32 19.56
C GLY A 22 -12.27 -19.29 19.65
N GLY A 23 -11.10 -18.88 19.12
CA GLY A 23 -9.87 -19.69 19.19
C GLY A 23 -9.37 -19.85 20.64
N GLY A 24 -8.69 -20.95 20.92
CA GLY A 24 -8.05 -21.20 22.23
C GLY A 24 -6.60 -20.70 22.32
N SER A 25 -6.10 -19.92 21.37
CA SER A 25 -4.73 -19.38 21.38
C SER A 25 -4.66 -18.09 22.20
N THR A 26 -3.68 -18.00 23.10
CA THR A 26 -3.37 -16.77 23.86
C THR A 26 -2.68 -15.74 22.95
N LEU A 27 -2.58 -14.50 23.43
CA LEU A 27 -1.87 -13.41 22.73
C LEU A 27 -0.39 -13.77 22.52
N SER A 28 0.26 -14.34 23.54
CA SER A 28 1.66 -14.81 23.48
C SER A 28 1.86 -15.89 22.43
N GLN A 29 0.90 -16.80 22.24
CA GLN A 29 0.94 -17.82 21.19
C GLN A 29 0.72 -17.20 19.81
N GLN A 30 -0.12 -16.18 19.69
CA GLN A 30 -0.30 -15.45 18.44
C GLN A 30 0.96 -14.67 18.08
N LEU A 31 1.60 -14.03 19.05
CA LEU A 31 2.89 -13.35 18.86
C LEU A 31 3.99 -14.34 18.47
N ALA A 32 4.10 -15.48 19.15
CA ALA A 32 5.04 -16.53 18.80
C ALA A 32 4.88 -16.97 17.33
N LYS A 33 3.65 -17.13 16.89
CA LYS A 33 3.35 -17.42 15.48
C LYS A 33 3.80 -16.30 14.55
N GLN A 34 3.55 -15.03 14.87
CA GLN A 34 3.92 -13.89 14.03
C GLN A 34 5.44 -13.69 13.93
N LEU A 35 6.18 -14.01 14.98
CA LEU A 35 7.64 -13.80 15.04
C LEU A 35 8.44 -14.98 14.44
N PHE A 36 7.95 -16.21 14.58
CA PHE A 36 8.77 -17.40 14.35
C PHE A 36 8.17 -18.40 13.35
N THR A 37 6.97 -18.12 12.80
CA THR A 37 6.33 -18.99 11.81
C THR A 37 6.22 -18.27 10.47
N GLU A 38 7.30 -18.27 9.70
CA GLU A 38 7.34 -17.63 8.37
C GLU A 38 6.48 -18.38 7.34
N ASN A 39 6.38 -19.69 7.44
CA ASN A 39 5.56 -20.52 6.56
C ASN A 39 4.23 -20.87 7.20
N VAL A 40 3.16 -20.25 6.72
CA VAL A 40 1.81 -20.67 7.10
C VAL A 40 1.59 -22.13 6.68
N ALA A 41 1.33 -22.99 7.66
CA ALA A 41 1.05 -24.40 7.38
C ALA A 41 -0.07 -24.53 6.32
N ARG A 42 0.26 -25.12 5.20
CA ARG A 42 -0.67 -25.35 4.09
C ARG A 42 -1.64 -26.51 4.39
N ASN A 43 -1.24 -27.44 5.25
CA ASN A 43 -2.00 -28.65 5.58
C ASN A 43 -2.29 -28.74 7.09
N THR A 44 -3.40 -29.38 7.46
CA THR A 44 -3.83 -29.58 8.84
C THR A 44 -2.77 -30.33 9.69
N LEU A 45 -2.05 -31.28 9.10
CA LEU A 45 -0.97 -32.02 9.76
C LEU A 45 0.23 -31.11 10.10
N GLN A 46 0.67 -30.28 9.18
CA GLN A 46 1.75 -29.30 9.44
C GLN A 46 1.37 -28.35 10.57
N ARG A 47 0.09 -27.94 10.62
CA ARG A 47 -0.42 -27.06 11.68
C ARG A 47 -0.42 -27.75 13.05
N LEU A 48 -0.64 -29.06 13.09
CA LEU A 48 -0.57 -29.84 14.32
C LEU A 48 0.86 -29.89 14.89
N PHE A 49 1.87 -30.00 14.04
CA PHE A 49 3.29 -29.99 14.45
C PHE A 49 3.80 -28.58 14.79
N GLN A 50 3.24 -27.53 14.23
CA GLN A 50 3.62 -26.16 14.56
C GLN A 50 3.12 -25.71 15.93
N LYS A 51 1.98 -26.23 16.40
CA LYS A 51 1.38 -25.83 17.68
C LYS A 51 2.27 -26.05 18.92
N PRO A 52 2.93 -27.18 19.10
CA PRO A 52 3.86 -27.37 20.22
C PRO A 52 5.02 -26.36 20.21
N ILE A 53 5.53 -25.99 19.03
CA ILE A 53 6.59 -25.01 18.89
C ILE A 53 6.10 -23.61 19.32
N GLU A 54 4.90 -23.21 18.85
CA GLU A 54 4.26 -21.96 19.29
C GLU A 54 4.10 -21.91 20.83
N TRP A 55 3.74 -23.03 21.44
CA TRP A 55 3.57 -23.11 22.90
C TRP A 55 4.88 -22.94 23.67
N VAL A 56 5.94 -23.64 23.24
CA VAL A 56 7.27 -23.50 23.86
C VAL A 56 7.78 -22.06 23.74
N ILE A 57 7.62 -21.45 22.58
CA ILE A 57 8.04 -20.06 22.36
C ILE A 57 7.19 -19.10 23.21
N ALA A 58 5.86 -19.30 23.29
CA ALA A 58 4.98 -18.48 24.12
C ALA A 58 5.36 -18.54 25.60
N VAL A 59 5.69 -19.73 26.11
CA VAL A 59 6.16 -19.88 27.50
C VAL A 59 7.49 -19.15 27.71
N LYS A 60 8.43 -19.23 26.74
CA LYS A 60 9.68 -18.47 26.81
C LYS A 60 9.43 -16.97 26.79
N LEU A 61 8.55 -16.48 25.91
CA LEU A 61 8.17 -15.05 25.88
C LEU A 61 7.63 -14.58 27.23
N GLU A 62 6.68 -15.32 27.83
CA GLU A 62 6.12 -14.95 29.15
C GLU A 62 7.11 -15.10 30.29
N ARG A 63 8.20 -15.84 30.12
CA ARG A 63 9.27 -15.95 31.13
C ARG A 63 10.27 -14.80 31.07
N TYR A 64 10.54 -14.26 29.87
CA TYR A 64 11.59 -13.25 29.67
C TYR A 64 11.06 -11.83 29.50
N TYR A 65 9.78 -11.67 29.20
CA TYR A 65 9.15 -10.36 28.91
C TYR A 65 7.91 -10.15 29.78
N THR A 66 7.67 -8.91 30.16
CA THR A 66 6.43 -8.51 30.85
C THR A 66 5.22 -8.60 29.90
N LYS A 67 4.01 -8.54 30.47
CA LYS A 67 2.78 -8.54 29.64
C LYS A 67 2.68 -7.32 28.75
N GLU A 68 3.14 -6.17 29.23
CA GLU A 68 3.17 -4.90 28.50
C GLU A 68 4.13 -4.99 27.32
N GLU A 69 5.31 -5.56 27.50
CA GLU A 69 6.28 -5.78 26.42
C GLU A 69 5.74 -6.76 25.37
N ILE A 70 5.10 -7.86 25.79
CA ILE A 70 4.47 -8.83 24.88
C ILE A 70 3.35 -8.15 24.07
N LEU A 71 2.51 -7.34 24.73
CA LEU A 71 1.45 -6.59 24.10
C LEU A 71 2.02 -5.57 23.08
N SER A 72 3.05 -4.85 23.48
CA SER A 72 3.76 -3.90 22.61
C SER A 72 4.33 -4.58 21.39
N MET A 73 5.04 -5.71 21.55
CA MET A 73 5.56 -6.50 20.43
C MET A 73 4.46 -6.99 19.51
N TYR A 74 3.33 -7.47 20.08
CA TYR A 74 2.18 -7.94 19.32
C TYR A 74 1.58 -6.83 18.47
N LEU A 75 1.27 -5.68 19.07
CA LEU A 75 0.67 -4.54 18.38
C LEU A 75 1.60 -3.92 17.34
N ASN A 76 2.91 -3.92 17.58
CA ASN A 76 3.91 -3.42 16.61
C ASN A 76 4.14 -4.37 15.42
N LYS A 77 3.81 -5.66 15.56
CA LYS A 77 3.95 -6.65 14.47
C LYS A 77 2.62 -6.91 13.76
N PHE A 78 1.49 -6.53 14.35
CA PHE A 78 0.17 -6.83 13.79
C PHE A 78 -0.10 -6.04 12.50
N ASP A 79 -0.58 -6.74 11.48
CA ASP A 79 -1.00 -6.13 10.20
C ASP A 79 -2.47 -5.70 10.29
N PHE A 80 -2.68 -4.39 10.35
CA PHE A 80 -4.00 -3.75 10.35
C PHE A 80 -4.56 -3.55 8.94
N LEU A 81 -3.92 -4.11 7.90
CA LEU A 81 -4.23 -3.89 6.48
C LEU A 81 -3.98 -2.45 6.02
N ASN A 82 -4.27 -2.17 4.75
CA ASN A 82 -4.07 -0.85 4.13
C ASN A 82 -2.63 -0.32 4.31
N ASN A 83 -1.63 -1.20 4.25
CA ASN A 83 -0.19 -0.95 4.51
C ASN A 83 0.12 -0.51 5.96
N ALA A 84 -0.84 -0.66 6.87
CA ALA A 84 -0.69 -0.28 8.27
C ALA A 84 -0.17 -1.46 9.12
N VAL A 85 1.13 -1.75 9.02
CA VAL A 85 1.81 -2.73 9.87
C VAL A 85 2.27 -2.03 11.14
N GLY A 86 1.78 -2.51 12.29
CA GLY A 86 2.05 -1.95 13.61
C GLY A 86 1.09 -0.84 14.01
N ILE A 87 0.92 -0.70 15.34
CA ILE A 87 -0.06 0.21 15.94
C ILE A 87 0.21 1.68 15.60
N LYS A 88 1.48 2.09 15.49
CA LYS A 88 1.85 3.46 15.13
C LYS A 88 1.36 3.81 13.74
N THR A 89 1.64 2.94 12.77
CA THR A 89 1.20 3.13 11.39
C THR A 89 -0.32 3.06 11.28
N ALA A 90 -0.98 2.17 12.06
CA ALA A 90 -2.43 2.05 12.07
C ALA A 90 -3.11 3.30 12.64
N ALA A 91 -2.62 3.86 13.76
CA ALA A 91 -3.14 5.10 14.33
C ALA A 91 -3.07 6.25 13.31
N TYR A 92 -1.93 6.40 12.64
CA TYR A 92 -1.75 7.40 11.60
C TYR A 92 -2.66 7.15 10.40
N THR A 93 -2.70 5.90 9.89
CA THR A 93 -3.48 5.54 8.70
C THR A 93 -4.98 5.75 8.90
N TYR A 94 -5.54 5.34 10.03
CA TYR A 94 -6.99 5.37 10.24
C TYR A 94 -7.48 6.64 10.91
N PHE A 95 -6.65 7.28 11.75
CA PHE A 95 -7.05 8.41 12.60
C PHE A 95 -6.15 9.64 12.48
N GLY A 96 -5.03 9.58 11.75
CA GLY A 96 -4.15 10.72 11.50
C GLY A 96 -3.36 11.20 12.72
N CYS A 97 -3.18 10.34 13.74
CA CYS A 97 -2.56 10.71 15.01
C CYS A 97 -1.50 9.69 15.48
N GLU A 98 -0.70 10.06 16.47
CA GLU A 98 0.18 9.12 17.17
C GLU A 98 -0.63 8.22 18.12
N PRO A 99 -0.14 7.00 18.45
CA PRO A 99 -0.86 6.07 19.33
C PRO A 99 -1.26 6.65 20.70
N LYS A 100 -0.45 7.56 21.25
CA LYS A 100 -0.72 8.24 22.54
C LYS A 100 -1.89 9.24 22.47
N ASP A 101 -2.20 9.72 21.28
CA ASP A 101 -3.22 10.74 21.03
C ASP A 101 -4.56 10.13 20.58
N LEU A 102 -4.62 8.78 20.46
CA LEU A 102 -5.85 8.06 20.14
C LEU A 102 -6.90 8.26 21.22
N LYS A 103 -8.11 8.58 20.81
CA LYS A 103 -9.28 8.57 21.68
C LYS A 103 -9.66 7.12 22.04
N ILE A 104 -10.43 6.94 23.12
CA ILE A 104 -10.82 5.61 23.60
C ILE A 104 -11.56 4.82 22.51
N GLU A 105 -12.51 5.44 21.82
CA GLU A 105 -13.28 4.81 20.74
C GLU A 105 -12.42 4.47 19.50
N GLU A 106 -11.39 5.25 19.24
CA GLU A 106 -10.43 5.01 18.16
C GLU A 106 -9.51 3.83 18.51
N ALA A 107 -8.96 3.84 19.71
CA ALA A 107 -8.17 2.72 20.23
C ALA A 107 -8.99 1.41 20.29
N ALA A 108 -10.26 1.48 20.76
CA ALA A 108 -11.17 0.34 20.76
C ALA A 108 -11.46 -0.19 19.34
N THR A 109 -11.47 0.67 18.33
CA THR A 109 -11.61 0.27 16.92
C THR A 109 -10.42 -0.55 16.46
N LEU A 110 -9.18 -0.08 16.70
CA LEU A 110 -7.96 -0.82 16.33
C LEU A 110 -7.86 -2.15 17.07
N VAL A 111 -8.15 -2.18 18.38
CA VAL A 111 -8.23 -3.43 19.16
C VAL A 111 -9.30 -4.37 18.58
N GLY A 112 -10.42 -3.82 18.15
CA GLY A 112 -11.48 -4.58 17.46
C GLY A 112 -11.01 -5.27 16.19
N MET A 113 -10.14 -4.62 15.40
CA MET A 113 -9.53 -5.17 14.20
C MET A 113 -8.60 -6.35 14.48
N CYS A 114 -7.98 -6.43 15.67
CA CYS A 114 -7.11 -7.55 16.03
C CYS A 114 -7.81 -8.93 16.02
N LYS A 115 -9.13 -8.97 16.08
CA LYS A 115 -9.89 -10.23 15.94
C LYS A 115 -9.88 -10.75 14.50
N ASN A 116 -10.09 -9.89 13.53
CA ASN A 116 -10.04 -10.18 12.09
C ASN A 116 -9.99 -8.86 11.31
N PRO A 117 -8.82 -8.41 10.89
CA PRO A 117 -8.66 -7.10 10.26
C PRO A 117 -9.41 -6.99 8.93
N SER A 118 -9.54 -8.07 8.17
CA SER A 118 -10.29 -8.06 6.90
C SER A 118 -11.80 -7.87 7.13
N LEU A 119 -12.35 -8.50 8.17
CA LEU A 119 -13.78 -8.45 8.45
C LEU A 119 -14.21 -7.15 9.16
N TYR A 120 -13.32 -6.59 9.96
CA TYR A 120 -13.56 -5.37 10.77
C TYR A 120 -12.75 -4.18 10.27
N ASN A 121 -12.43 -4.13 8.97
CA ASN A 121 -11.77 -2.98 8.36
C ASN A 121 -12.72 -1.77 8.34
N PRO A 122 -12.40 -0.66 9.02
CA PRO A 122 -13.31 0.48 9.15
C PRO A 122 -13.50 1.26 7.84
N VAL A 123 -12.55 1.18 6.90
CA VAL A 123 -12.66 1.81 5.58
C VAL A 123 -13.63 1.04 4.69
N ARG A 124 -13.60 -0.31 4.74
CA ARG A 124 -14.45 -1.15 3.89
C ARG A 124 -15.82 -1.44 4.49
N PHE A 125 -15.89 -1.60 5.83
CA PHE A 125 -17.08 -2.07 6.54
C PHE A 125 -17.29 -1.26 7.82
N ASN A 126 -17.59 0.03 7.66
CA ASN A 126 -17.71 1.00 8.76
C ASN A 126 -18.65 0.50 9.87
N GLU A 127 -19.89 0.15 9.55
CA GLU A 127 -20.89 -0.30 10.55
C GLU A 127 -20.49 -1.61 11.25
N ARG A 128 -19.89 -2.55 10.53
CA ARG A 128 -19.39 -3.79 11.13
C ARG A 128 -18.22 -3.54 12.08
N SER A 129 -17.33 -2.63 11.69
CA SER A 129 -16.22 -2.18 12.53
C SER A 129 -16.71 -1.44 13.77
N ARG A 130 -17.72 -0.56 13.63
CA ARG A 130 -18.41 0.13 14.74
C ARG A 130 -19.02 -0.88 15.71
N GLY A 131 -19.74 -1.89 15.21
CA GLY A 131 -20.29 -2.95 16.06
C GLY A 131 -19.20 -3.71 16.81
N ARG A 132 -18.05 -3.97 16.17
CA ARG A 132 -16.90 -4.62 16.83
C ARG A 132 -16.23 -3.72 17.87
N ARG A 133 -16.06 -2.42 17.60
CA ARG A 133 -15.63 -1.40 18.55
C ARG A 133 -16.50 -1.42 19.80
N ASN A 134 -17.82 -1.43 19.65
CA ASN A 134 -18.76 -1.43 20.75
C ASN A 134 -18.63 -2.68 21.64
N VAL A 135 -18.29 -3.84 21.05
CA VAL A 135 -17.94 -5.04 21.84
C VAL A 135 -16.67 -4.82 22.67
N VAL A 136 -15.67 -4.11 22.17
CA VAL A 136 -14.44 -3.79 22.92
C VAL A 136 -14.77 -2.85 24.06
N LEU A 137 -15.53 -1.77 23.84
CA LEU A 137 -15.97 -0.82 24.86
C LEU A 137 -16.74 -1.53 25.98
N GLU A 138 -17.63 -2.45 25.60
CA GLU A 138 -18.35 -3.26 26.59
C GLU A 138 -17.42 -4.15 27.45
N GLN A 139 -16.33 -4.69 26.86
CA GLN A 139 -15.34 -5.43 27.66
C GLN A 139 -14.53 -4.50 28.58
N MET A 140 -14.21 -3.28 28.13
CA MET A 140 -13.57 -2.27 28.98
C MET A 140 -14.45 -1.89 30.18
N ARG A 141 -15.76 -1.70 29.96
CA ARG A 141 -16.75 -1.47 31.00
C ARG A 141 -16.78 -2.63 32.00
N LYS A 142 -16.90 -3.87 31.53
CA LYS A 142 -16.90 -5.07 32.38
C LYS A 142 -15.62 -5.24 33.19
N ALA A 143 -14.51 -4.74 32.69
CA ALA A 143 -13.22 -4.78 33.36
C ALA A 143 -12.99 -3.56 34.29
N GLY A 144 -13.94 -2.61 34.34
CA GLY A 144 -13.87 -1.44 35.23
C GLY A 144 -12.97 -0.31 34.74
N TYR A 145 -12.58 -0.33 33.45
CA TYR A 145 -11.74 0.74 32.85
C TYR A 145 -12.55 1.97 32.42
N ILE A 146 -13.84 1.81 32.16
CA ILE A 146 -14.78 2.91 31.88
C ILE A 146 -16.09 2.66 32.61
N THR A 147 -16.79 3.73 32.92
CA THR A 147 -18.11 3.69 33.59
C THR A 147 -19.23 3.30 32.61
N ASP A 148 -20.42 2.97 33.11
CA ASP A 148 -21.60 2.68 32.30
C ASP A 148 -21.96 3.88 31.40
N ALA A 149 -22.00 5.09 31.95
CA ALA A 149 -22.33 6.31 31.23
C ALA A 149 -21.30 6.65 30.12
N GLU A 150 -20.01 6.44 30.38
CA GLU A 150 -18.97 6.60 29.38
C GLU A 150 -19.10 5.57 28.27
N CYS A 151 -19.38 4.32 28.60
CA CYS A 151 -19.58 3.25 27.60
C CYS A 151 -20.73 3.58 26.66
N ASP A 152 -21.89 3.99 27.20
CA ASP A 152 -23.08 4.36 26.44
C ASP A 152 -22.80 5.56 25.52
N SER A 153 -22.14 6.60 26.04
CA SER A 153 -21.71 7.76 25.27
C SER A 153 -20.80 7.39 24.12
N LEU A 154 -19.76 6.60 24.38
CA LEU A 154 -18.77 6.19 23.36
C LEU A 154 -19.36 5.26 22.31
N GLN A 155 -20.30 4.38 22.68
CA GLN A 155 -20.99 3.50 21.74
C GLN A 155 -21.93 4.26 20.82
N ALA A 156 -22.54 5.35 21.28
CA ALA A 156 -23.40 6.21 20.47
C ALA A 156 -22.63 6.95 19.37
N LEU A 157 -21.34 7.24 19.57
CA LEU A 157 -20.54 7.98 18.61
C LEU A 157 -20.45 7.25 17.24
N PRO A 158 -20.59 7.97 16.12
CA PRO A 158 -20.31 7.43 14.81
C PRO A 158 -18.81 7.09 14.68
N LEU A 159 -18.48 6.08 13.89
CA LEU A 159 -17.08 5.79 13.57
C LEU A 159 -16.62 6.74 12.46
N LYS A 160 -15.90 7.79 12.87
CA LYS A 160 -15.27 8.75 11.96
C LYS A 160 -13.81 8.37 11.74
N LEU A 161 -13.35 8.44 10.50
CA LEU A 161 -11.97 8.17 10.11
C LEU A 161 -11.34 9.47 9.59
N THR A 162 -10.08 9.68 9.95
CA THR A 162 -9.17 10.60 9.27
C THR A 162 -8.22 9.73 8.47
N TYR A 163 -8.74 9.13 7.39
CA TYR A 163 -8.02 8.10 6.66
C TYR A 163 -6.88 8.70 5.84
N ASN A 164 -5.65 8.38 6.26
CA ASN A 164 -4.41 8.70 5.56
C ASN A 164 -3.85 7.41 4.96
N ARG A 165 -3.99 7.26 3.66
CA ARG A 165 -3.41 6.10 2.99
C ARG A 165 -1.89 6.22 3.04
N VAL A 166 -1.23 5.33 3.78
CA VAL A 166 0.23 5.18 3.72
C VAL A 166 0.55 4.33 2.50
N ASP A 167 0.79 4.98 1.38
CA ASP A 167 1.20 4.31 0.14
C ASP A 167 2.59 4.83 -0.27
N HIS A 168 3.39 3.93 -0.86
CA HIS A 168 4.65 4.31 -1.49
C HIS A 168 4.48 5.33 -2.62
N LYS A 169 3.24 5.47 -3.13
CA LYS A 169 2.87 6.40 -4.20
C LYS A 169 2.58 7.82 -3.74
N GLU A 170 2.51 8.07 -2.43
CA GLU A 170 2.18 9.37 -1.84
C GLU A 170 3.32 9.89 -0.96
N GLY A 171 3.31 11.20 -0.71
CA GLY A 171 4.32 11.90 0.08
C GLY A 171 5.48 12.43 -0.76
N LEU A 172 6.49 12.97 -0.09
CA LEU A 172 7.60 13.69 -0.71
C LEU A 172 8.51 12.78 -1.53
N ALA A 173 8.99 13.25 -2.68
CA ALA A 173 9.94 12.59 -3.56
C ALA A 173 9.52 11.17 -4.01
N THR A 174 8.25 10.97 -4.34
CA THR A 174 7.68 9.64 -4.69
C THR A 174 8.42 8.96 -5.85
N TYR A 175 8.74 9.69 -6.92
CA TYR A 175 9.48 9.13 -8.06
C TYR A 175 10.88 8.69 -7.66
N PHE A 176 11.60 9.49 -6.87
CA PHE A 176 12.92 9.12 -6.37
C PHE A 176 12.86 7.88 -5.45
N ARG A 177 11.87 7.80 -4.57
CA ARG A 177 11.68 6.63 -3.70
C ARG A 177 11.41 5.36 -4.51
N GLU A 178 10.60 5.45 -5.56
CA GLU A 178 10.32 4.32 -6.44
C GLU A 178 11.52 3.91 -7.29
N TYR A 179 12.27 4.87 -7.80
CA TYR A 179 13.56 4.61 -8.44
C TYR A 179 14.48 3.84 -7.49
N LEU A 180 14.68 4.35 -6.28
CA LEU A 180 15.53 3.73 -5.27
C LEU A 180 15.04 2.33 -4.88
N ARG A 181 13.72 2.14 -4.72
CA ARG A 181 13.12 0.83 -4.50
C ARG A 181 13.47 -0.13 -5.63
N GLY A 182 13.29 0.29 -6.87
CA GLY A 182 13.62 -0.52 -8.05
C GLY A 182 15.08 -0.97 -8.05
N VAL A 183 16.00 -0.04 -7.76
CA VAL A 183 17.43 -0.33 -7.66
C VAL A 183 17.72 -1.31 -6.53
N MET A 184 17.21 -1.07 -5.32
CA MET A 184 17.53 -1.89 -4.14
C MET A 184 16.91 -3.30 -4.19
N THR A 185 15.76 -3.46 -4.85
CA THR A 185 15.07 -4.75 -4.96
C THR A 185 15.36 -5.48 -6.26
N ALA A 186 16.20 -4.94 -7.13
CA ALA A 186 16.55 -5.57 -8.40
C ALA A 186 17.04 -7.01 -8.21
N PRO A 187 16.51 -7.98 -8.96
CA PRO A 187 17.03 -9.35 -8.94
C PRO A 187 18.39 -9.43 -9.63
N LYS A 188 19.13 -10.51 -9.38
CA LYS A 188 20.34 -10.80 -10.16
C LYS A 188 19.94 -10.99 -11.63
N PRO A 189 20.54 -10.26 -12.58
CA PRO A 189 20.21 -10.41 -13.99
C PRO A 189 20.50 -11.81 -14.49
N VAL A 190 19.51 -12.43 -15.14
CA VAL A 190 19.65 -13.74 -15.78
C VAL A 190 19.29 -13.59 -17.26
N ARG A 191 20.15 -14.08 -18.15
CA ARG A 191 20.00 -13.88 -19.60
C ARG A 191 18.64 -14.32 -20.17
N SER A 192 18.06 -15.40 -19.60
CA SER A 192 16.74 -15.92 -20.00
C SER A 192 15.59 -14.96 -19.79
N ASP A 193 15.72 -14.01 -18.86
CA ASP A 193 14.66 -13.08 -18.49
C ASP A 193 14.56 -11.88 -19.45
N TYR A 194 15.54 -11.77 -20.35
CA TYR A 194 15.63 -10.67 -21.32
C TYR A 194 15.39 -11.16 -22.73
N ARG A 195 14.49 -10.48 -23.45
CA ARG A 195 14.24 -10.73 -24.88
C ARG A 195 15.42 -10.26 -25.74
N GLY A 196 15.55 -10.75 -26.98
CA GLY A 196 16.66 -10.42 -27.87
C GLY A 196 16.93 -8.90 -28.02
N TRP A 197 15.87 -8.09 -28.10
CA TRP A 197 15.98 -6.62 -28.20
C TRP A 197 16.35 -5.92 -26.88
N GLN A 198 16.35 -6.63 -25.75
CA GLN A 198 16.73 -6.12 -24.44
C GLN A 198 18.17 -6.44 -24.03
N MET A 199 19.00 -6.87 -24.98
CA MET A 199 20.38 -7.26 -24.68
C MET A 199 21.21 -6.13 -24.08
N GLN A 200 21.04 -4.91 -24.58
CA GLN A 200 21.73 -3.74 -24.03
C GLN A 200 21.37 -3.56 -22.55
N LYS A 201 20.08 -3.65 -22.23
CA LYS A 201 19.61 -3.58 -20.84
C LYS A 201 20.18 -4.71 -19.96
N PHE A 202 20.26 -5.93 -20.48
CA PHE A 202 20.89 -7.04 -19.75
C PHE A 202 22.35 -6.74 -19.38
N TYR A 203 23.14 -6.18 -20.31
CA TYR A 203 24.51 -5.79 -20.02
C TYR A 203 24.59 -4.66 -19.00
N GLU A 204 23.76 -3.64 -19.11
CA GLU A 204 23.69 -2.52 -18.16
C GLU A 204 23.30 -3.00 -16.77
N ASP A 205 22.26 -3.82 -16.64
CA ASP A 205 21.81 -4.40 -15.38
C ASP A 205 22.90 -5.33 -14.78
N SER A 206 23.63 -6.08 -15.63
CA SER A 206 24.74 -6.95 -15.19
C SER A 206 25.92 -6.13 -14.64
N ILE A 207 26.29 -5.06 -15.33
CA ILE A 207 27.32 -4.13 -14.87
C ILE A 207 26.88 -3.46 -13.55
N ALA A 208 25.64 -2.98 -13.50
CA ALA A 208 25.10 -2.38 -12.29
C ALA A 208 25.07 -3.37 -11.12
N TRP A 209 24.74 -4.63 -11.38
CA TRP A 209 24.79 -5.68 -10.35
C TRP A 209 26.21 -5.86 -9.78
N GLU A 210 27.23 -5.86 -10.59
CA GLU A 210 28.62 -6.07 -10.13
C GLU A 210 29.25 -4.80 -9.53
N THR A 211 28.94 -3.62 -10.05
CA THR A 211 29.64 -2.38 -9.72
C THR A 211 28.88 -1.47 -8.74
N ASN A 212 27.54 -1.51 -8.74
CA ASN A 212 26.73 -0.65 -7.88
C ASN A 212 26.32 -1.42 -6.60
N PRO A 213 26.82 -1.03 -5.42
CA PRO A 213 26.50 -1.71 -4.17
C PRO A 213 25.03 -1.62 -3.78
N LEU A 214 24.28 -0.62 -4.27
CA LEU A 214 22.84 -0.47 -4.01
C LEU A 214 21.99 -1.35 -4.95
N TYR A 215 22.48 -1.66 -6.16
CA TYR A 215 21.72 -2.46 -7.11
C TYR A 215 21.56 -3.91 -6.60
N GLY A 216 20.31 -4.30 -6.32
CA GLY A 216 20.01 -5.60 -5.72
C GLY A 216 20.40 -5.74 -4.25
N TRP A 217 20.54 -4.64 -3.52
CA TRP A 217 20.99 -4.62 -2.12
C TRP A 217 20.18 -5.59 -1.25
N CYS A 218 18.86 -5.62 -1.41
CA CYS A 218 17.96 -6.51 -0.64
C CYS A 218 18.23 -8.00 -0.91
N ALA A 219 18.71 -8.35 -2.10
CA ALA A 219 19.04 -9.73 -2.46
C ALA A 219 20.48 -10.12 -2.08
N LYS A 220 21.41 -9.18 -2.20
CA LYS A 220 22.84 -9.37 -1.87
C LYS A 220 23.08 -9.47 -0.37
N ASN A 221 22.32 -8.74 0.43
CA ASN A 221 22.45 -8.71 1.87
C ASN A 221 21.42 -9.63 2.51
N LYS A 222 21.86 -10.42 3.48
CA LYS A 222 21.00 -11.36 4.20
C LYS A 222 20.82 -10.92 5.64
N LYS A 223 19.64 -11.18 6.19
CA LYS A 223 19.38 -11.08 7.62
C LYS A 223 20.12 -12.18 8.38
N LYS A 224 20.19 -12.08 9.70
CA LYS A 224 20.83 -13.08 10.55
C LYS A 224 20.23 -14.48 10.42
N ASP A 225 18.97 -14.58 10.03
CA ASP A 225 18.23 -15.81 9.77
C ASP A 225 18.43 -16.38 8.35
N GLY A 226 19.26 -15.73 7.52
CA GLY A 226 19.53 -16.12 6.13
C GLY A 226 18.52 -15.65 5.11
N THR A 227 17.43 -14.99 5.53
CA THR A 227 16.42 -14.45 4.61
C THR A 227 16.85 -13.11 3.98
N ASN A 228 16.23 -12.74 2.86
CA ASN A 228 16.45 -11.45 2.21
C ASN A 228 15.82 -10.33 3.00
N TYR A 229 16.38 -9.12 2.91
CA TYR A 229 15.73 -7.93 3.41
C TYR A 229 14.48 -7.60 2.57
N ASN A 230 13.41 -7.18 3.26
CA ASN A 230 12.21 -6.62 2.64
C ASN A 230 12.16 -5.13 2.94
N ILE A 231 12.22 -4.30 1.89
CA ILE A 231 12.27 -2.84 2.01
C ILE A 231 11.04 -2.25 2.73
N TYR A 232 9.90 -2.95 2.70
CA TYR A 232 8.64 -2.46 3.30
C TYR A 232 8.43 -2.90 4.75
N THR A 233 8.98 -4.06 5.15
CA THR A 233 8.61 -4.69 6.43
C THR A 233 9.75 -4.77 7.43
N ASP A 234 10.99 -4.63 7.01
CA ASP A 234 12.15 -4.84 7.88
C ASP A 234 12.65 -3.55 8.56
N GLY A 235 11.92 -2.43 8.43
CA GLY A 235 12.21 -1.18 9.15
C GLY A 235 13.54 -0.53 8.74
N LEU A 236 13.97 -0.70 7.50
CA LEU A 236 15.20 -0.13 6.98
C LEU A 236 15.19 1.40 7.05
N LYS A 237 16.27 1.98 7.54
CA LYS A 237 16.51 3.43 7.50
C LYS A 237 17.41 3.75 6.31
N ILE A 238 16.86 4.41 5.31
CA ILE A 238 17.56 4.75 4.06
C ILE A 238 17.87 6.25 4.08
N TYR A 239 19.13 6.59 4.22
CA TYR A 239 19.62 7.96 4.19
C TYR A 239 19.94 8.35 2.76
N THR A 240 19.38 9.47 2.30
CA THR A 240 19.55 9.98 0.93
C THR A 240 20.13 11.38 0.93
N THR A 241 20.54 11.86 -0.24
CA THR A 241 21.05 13.24 -0.42
C THR A 241 19.94 14.25 -0.66
N ILE A 242 18.68 13.81 -0.76
CA ILE A 242 17.50 14.67 -0.96
C ILE A 242 17.38 15.65 0.23
N ASN A 243 17.24 16.92 -0.08
CA ASN A 243 16.90 17.95 0.89
C ASN A 243 15.38 18.14 0.87
N SER A 244 14.71 17.85 1.99
CA SER A 244 13.24 17.86 2.06
C SER A 244 12.62 19.22 1.71
N ARG A 245 13.25 20.34 2.08
CA ARG A 245 12.78 21.71 1.72
C ARG A 245 12.94 21.99 0.23
N MET A 246 14.09 21.65 -0.35
CA MET A 246 14.30 21.82 -1.79
C MET A 246 13.35 20.93 -2.60
N GLN A 247 13.12 19.72 -2.13
CA GLN A 247 12.14 18.80 -2.74
C GLN A 247 10.74 19.41 -2.70
N GLN A 248 10.31 19.92 -1.55
CA GLN A 248 9.01 20.58 -1.42
C GLN A 248 8.88 21.77 -2.38
N TYR A 249 9.88 22.64 -2.42
CA TYR A 249 9.88 23.77 -3.35
C TYR A 249 9.81 23.33 -4.82
N ALA A 250 10.48 22.24 -5.18
CA ALA A 250 10.40 21.70 -6.53
C ALA A 250 9.01 21.16 -6.88
N GLU A 251 8.37 20.43 -5.95
CA GLU A 251 7.01 19.93 -6.13
C GLU A 251 5.98 21.07 -6.19
N ASP A 252 6.12 22.08 -5.32
CA ASP A 252 5.27 23.28 -5.31
C ASP A 252 5.42 24.08 -6.61
N ALA A 253 6.66 24.29 -7.08
CA ALA A 253 6.93 24.96 -8.36
C ALA A 253 6.32 24.23 -9.57
N VAL A 254 6.36 22.89 -9.57
CA VAL A 254 5.69 22.09 -10.61
C VAL A 254 4.19 22.29 -10.54
N LYS A 255 3.58 22.28 -9.36
CA LYS A 255 2.15 22.53 -9.20
C LYS A 255 1.74 23.92 -9.67
N GLU A 256 2.45 24.95 -9.21
CA GLU A 256 2.16 26.34 -9.54
C GLU A 256 2.35 26.61 -11.04
N HIS A 257 3.52 26.28 -11.58
CA HIS A 257 3.86 26.61 -12.97
C HIS A 257 3.16 25.68 -13.98
N LEU A 258 3.23 24.37 -13.75
CA LEU A 258 2.64 23.41 -14.69
C LEU A 258 1.12 23.29 -14.47
N GLY A 259 0.67 23.14 -13.22
CA GLY A 259 -0.72 22.90 -12.88
C GLY A 259 -1.62 24.13 -13.01
N ASP A 260 -1.21 25.22 -12.36
CA ASP A 260 -2.05 26.41 -12.24
C ASP A 260 -1.87 27.38 -13.41
N TYR A 261 -0.73 27.36 -14.11
CA TYR A 261 -0.48 28.27 -15.23
C TYR A 261 -0.52 27.58 -16.60
N LEU A 262 0.39 26.65 -16.91
CA LEU A 262 0.52 26.08 -18.27
C LEU A 262 -0.64 25.14 -18.65
N GLN A 263 -1.10 24.32 -17.74
CA GLN A 263 -2.15 23.32 -18.04
C GLN A 263 -3.48 23.96 -18.44
N PRO A 264 -3.99 25.02 -17.76
CA PRO A 264 -5.19 25.73 -18.21
C PRO A 264 -5.04 26.36 -19.60
N ILE A 265 -3.86 26.94 -19.90
CA ILE A 265 -3.56 27.51 -21.22
C ILE A 265 -3.61 26.43 -22.27
N PHE A 266 -2.97 25.27 -22.01
CA PHE A 266 -2.99 24.14 -22.94
C PHE A 266 -4.40 23.60 -23.18
N PHE A 267 -5.22 23.47 -22.15
CA PHE A 267 -6.62 23.06 -22.29
C PHE A 267 -7.41 24.02 -23.17
N LYS A 268 -7.25 25.33 -22.92
CA LYS A 268 -7.92 26.37 -23.72
C LYS A 268 -7.46 26.35 -25.18
N GLU A 269 -6.17 26.15 -25.43
CA GLU A 269 -5.63 26.05 -26.82
C GLU A 269 -6.21 24.85 -27.58
N LYS A 270 -6.45 23.75 -26.87
CA LYS A 270 -6.96 22.48 -27.46
C LYS A 270 -8.49 22.40 -27.47
N GLU A 271 -9.19 23.35 -26.86
CA GLU A 271 -10.66 23.39 -26.82
C GLU A 271 -11.23 23.38 -28.24
N GLY A 272 -12.26 22.57 -28.48
CA GLY A 272 -12.92 22.41 -29.76
C GLY A 272 -12.07 21.72 -30.84
N SER A 273 -10.84 21.30 -30.56
CA SER A 273 -10.02 20.56 -31.53
C SER A 273 -10.41 19.07 -31.57
N LYS A 274 -10.79 18.56 -32.73
CA LYS A 274 -11.10 17.12 -32.92
C LYS A 274 -9.94 16.20 -32.58
N ASN A 275 -8.70 16.67 -32.78
CA ASN A 275 -7.50 15.89 -32.54
C ASN A 275 -6.93 16.06 -31.12
N ALA A 276 -7.60 16.83 -30.27
CA ALA A 276 -7.13 17.03 -28.89
C ALA A 276 -6.85 15.69 -28.17
N PRO A 277 -5.74 15.60 -27.45
CA PRO A 277 -4.73 16.62 -27.12
C PRO A 277 -3.61 16.78 -28.16
N TYR A 278 -3.66 16.06 -29.25
CA TYR A 278 -2.63 16.04 -30.28
C TYR A 278 -2.63 17.32 -31.16
N ALA A 279 -1.61 17.47 -31.99
CA ALA A 279 -1.50 18.57 -32.91
C ALA A 279 -2.65 18.57 -33.94
N ARG A 280 -3.15 19.76 -34.29
CA ARG A 280 -4.25 19.91 -35.29
C ARG A 280 -3.88 19.36 -36.66
N SER A 281 -2.59 19.40 -37.00
CA SER A 281 -2.04 18.87 -38.25
C SER A 281 -1.95 17.35 -38.34
N LEU A 282 -2.16 16.63 -37.20
CA LEU A 282 -2.06 15.18 -37.22
C LEU A 282 -3.31 14.55 -37.83
N PRO A 283 -3.17 13.64 -38.83
CA PRO A 283 -4.34 12.96 -39.42
C PRO A 283 -5.16 12.20 -38.37
N GLU A 284 -6.49 12.25 -38.47
CA GLU A 284 -7.40 11.55 -37.54
C GLU A 284 -7.06 10.06 -37.43
N LYS A 285 -6.77 9.38 -38.53
CA LYS A 285 -6.33 7.98 -38.54
C LYS A 285 -5.13 7.75 -37.65
N ARG A 286 -4.17 8.67 -37.65
CA ARG A 286 -2.98 8.55 -36.80
C ARG A 286 -3.30 8.74 -35.30
N VAL A 287 -4.23 9.64 -34.99
CA VAL A 287 -4.73 9.83 -33.62
C VAL A 287 -5.40 8.55 -33.14
N GLU A 288 -6.24 7.92 -33.95
CA GLU A 288 -6.92 6.67 -33.63
C GLU A 288 -5.92 5.51 -33.43
N GLU A 289 -4.88 5.40 -34.25
CA GLU A 289 -3.80 4.43 -34.07
C GLU A 289 -3.08 4.61 -32.74
N LEU A 290 -2.76 5.87 -32.36
CA LEU A 290 -2.10 6.19 -31.08
C LEU A 290 -2.96 5.85 -29.88
N LEU A 291 -4.26 6.15 -29.94
CA LEU A 291 -5.23 5.83 -28.88
C LEU A 291 -5.44 4.31 -28.77
N THR A 292 -5.57 3.62 -29.90
CA THR A 292 -5.65 2.15 -29.92
C THR A 292 -4.39 1.50 -29.33
N LYS A 293 -3.21 2.04 -29.64
CA LYS A 293 -1.96 1.58 -29.04
C LYS A 293 -1.97 1.82 -27.51
N ALA A 294 -2.41 2.98 -27.07
CA ALA A 294 -2.51 3.30 -25.65
C ALA A 294 -3.54 2.39 -24.93
N MET A 295 -4.69 2.14 -25.55
CA MET A 295 -5.70 1.18 -25.05
C MET A 295 -5.09 -0.20 -24.81
N LYS A 296 -4.34 -0.73 -25.77
CA LYS A 296 -3.69 -2.05 -25.69
C LYS A 296 -2.61 -2.13 -24.60
N GLN A 297 -2.10 -1.01 -24.14
CA GLN A 297 -1.11 -0.92 -23.05
C GLN A 297 -1.75 -0.83 -21.65
N THR A 298 -3.08 -0.69 -21.56
CA THR A 298 -3.78 -0.62 -20.27
C THR A 298 -3.87 -1.98 -19.61
N GLU A 299 -3.89 -1.98 -18.28
CA GLU A 299 -4.13 -3.21 -17.50
C GLU A 299 -5.53 -3.79 -17.77
N ARG A 300 -6.55 -2.94 -17.95
CA ARG A 300 -7.90 -3.36 -18.35
C ARG A 300 -7.87 -4.21 -19.61
N TYR A 301 -7.19 -3.76 -20.67
CA TYR A 301 -7.06 -4.53 -21.90
C TYR A 301 -6.40 -5.88 -21.65
N ARG A 302 -5.30 -5.90 -20.89
CA ARG A 302 -4.56 -7.12 -20.54
C ARG A 302 -5.45 -8.12 -19.81
N LEU A 303 -6.15 -7.69 -18.75
CA LEU A 303 -7.04 -8.54 -17.97
C LEU A 303 -8.22 -9.10 -18.79
N MET A 304 -8.83 -8.28 -19.65
CA MET A 304 -9.89 -8.74 -20.54
C MET A 304 -9.39 -9.76 -21.56
N LYS A 305 -8.17 -9.57 -22.08
CA LYS A 305 -7.53 -10.51 -23.00
C LYS A 305 -7.21 -11.84 -22.32
N GLU A 306 -6.67 -11.81 -21.11
CA GLU A 306 -6.42 -13.01 -20.29
C GLU A 306 -7.71 -13.75 -19.93
N ALA A 307 -8.82 -13.03 -19.75
CA ALA A 307 -10.16 -13.61 -19.56
C ALA A 307 -10.79 -14.16 -20.85
N GLY A 308 -10.12 -14.10 -22.00
CA GLY A 308 -10.59 -14.64 -23.27
C GLY A 308 -11.55 -13.74 -24.06
N ALA A 309 -11.66 -12.44 -23.70
CA ALA A 309 -12.53 -11.52 -24.42
C ALA A 309 -12.02 -11.26 -25.86
N SER A 310 -12.95 -11.18 -26.82
CA SER A 310 -12.66 -10.82 -28.20
C SER A 310 -12.33 -9.31 -28.33
N GLU A 311 -11.62 -8.93 -29.38
CA GLU A 311 -11.29 -7.51 -29.65
C GLU A 311 -12.54 -6.64 -29.71
N GLN A 312 -13.65 -7.20 -30.22
CA GLN A 312 -14.92 -6.47 -30.36
C GLN A 312 -15.57 -6.24 -28.98
N GLN A 313 -15.53 -7.23 -28.09
CA GLN A 313 -15.99 -7.10 -26.70
C GLN A 313 -15.15 -6.09 -25.92
N ILE A 314 -13.83 -6.12 -26.11
CA ILE A 314 -12.92 -5.17 -25.49
C ILE A 314 -13.22 -3.75 -25.95
N ARG A 315 -13.33 -3.51 -27.27
CA ARG A 315 -13.68 -2.18 -27.79
C ARG A 315 -15.00 -1.69 -27.21
N LYS A 316 -16.05 -2.50 -27.22
CA LYS A 316 -17.34 -2.16 -26.60
C LYS A 316 -17.19 -1.76 -25.13
N ALA A 317 -16.39 -2.47 -24.35
CA ALA A 317 -16.14 -2.14 -22.95
C ALA A 317 -15.37 -0.80 -22.79
N PHE A 318 -14.48 -0.47 -23.73
CA PHE A 318 -13.78 0.82 -23.72
C PHE A 318 -14.65 2.00 -24.18
N ASP A 319 -15.73 1.74 -24.91
CA ASP A 319 -16.67 2.75 -25.39
C ASP A 319 -17.93 2.88 -24.50
N THR A 320 -18.02 2.08 -23.44
CA THR A 320 -19.13 2.11 -22.47
C THR A 320 -18.79 3.04 -21.31
N PRO A 321 -19.62 4.09 -21.03
CA PRO A 321 -19.39 4.96 -19.90
C PRO A 321 -19.48 4.23 -18.55
N GLU A 322 -18.59 4.59 -17.63
CA GLU A 322 -18.59 4.09 -16.26
C GLU A 322 -18.18 5.18 -15.27
N GLU A 323 -18.55 5.02 -14.00
CA GLU A 323 -18.09 5.89 -12.93
C GLU A 323 -16.60 5.64 -12.67
N MET A 324 -15.81 6.71 -12.61
CA MET A 324 -14.40 6.64 -12.31
C MET A 324 -13.89 7.90 -11.63
N THR A 325 -12.86 7.74 -10.81
CA THR A 325 -12.10 8.83 -10.22
C THR A 325 -10.90 9.14 -11.08
N VAL A 326 -10.72 10.39 -11.49
CA VAL A 326 -9.63 10.85 -12.34
C VAL A 326 -8.82 11.95 -11.67
N PHE A 327 -7.54 12.04 -12.03
CA PHE A 327 -6.67 13.09 -11.55
C PHE A 327 -7.11 14.47 -12.02
N SER A 328 -7.04 15.47 -11.12
CA SER A 328 -6.97 16.87 -11.51
C SER A 328 -5.97 17.61 -10.61
N TRP A 329 -5.43 18.73 -11.08
CA TRP A 329 -4.53 19.57 -10.30
C TRP A 329 -5.16 20.14 -9.02
N LYS A 330 -6.48 20.13 -8.93
CA LYS A 330 -7.27 20.59 -7.76
C LYS A 330 -7.71 19.45 -6.81
N GLY A 331 -7.22 18.25 -7.06
CA GLY A 331 -7.59 17.03 -6.34
C GLY A 331 -8.35 16.04 -7.24
N ASP A 332 -8.57 14.85 -6.73
CA ASP A 332 -9.28 13.79 -7.44
C ASP A 332 -10.71 14.21 -7.78
N LYS A 333 -11.15 13.83 -8.97
CA LYS A 333 -12.47 14.17 -9.50
C LYS A 333 -13.24 12.92 -9.88
N ASP A 334 -14.41 12.73 -9.26
CA ASP A 334 -15.34 11.68 -9.66
C ASP A 334 -16.11 12.14 -10.90
N THR A 335 -16.22 11.27 -11.89
CA THR A 335 -16.85 11.57 -13.17
C THR A 335 -17.34 10.29 -13.85
N ILE A 336 -18.27 10.47 -14.81
CA ILE A 336 -18.72 9.39 -15.69
C ILE A 336 -18.13 9.66 -17.08
N MET A 337 -17.29 8.75 -17.55
CA MET A 337 -16.74 8.81 -18.91
C MET A 337 -16.42 7.41 -19.43
N THR A 338 -16.17 7.30 -20.73
CA THR A 338 -15.70 6.03 -21.28
C THR A 338 -14.22 5.78 -20.92
N PRO A 339 -13.77 4.53 -20.76
CA PRO A 339 -12.36 4.23 -20.62
C PRO A 339 -11.48 4.79 -21.77
N MET A 340 -12.02 4.90 -22.98
CA MET A 340 -11.33 5.53 -24.10
C MET A 340 -11.18 7.05 -23.88
N ASP A 341 -12.21 7.73 -23.38
CA ASP A 341 -12.14 9.15 -23.05
C ASP A 341 -11.18 9.41 -21.90
N SER A 342 -11.11 8.51 -20.92
CA SER A 342 -10.12 8.61 -19.84
C SER A 342 -8.68 8.55 -20.37
N ILE A 343 -8.41 7.71 -21.38
CA ILE A 343 -7.10 7.69 -22.05
C ILE A 343 -6.79 9.03 -22.72
N ARG A 344 -7.75 9.65 -23.45
CA ARG A 344 -7.61 10.99 -24.03
C ARG A 344 -7.36 12.04 -22.95
N TYR A 345 -8.14 11.97 -21.86
CA TYR A 345 -8.01 12.85 -20.70
C TYR A 345 -6.59 12.82 -20.13
N TYR A 346 -6.06 11.65 -19.81
CA TYR A 346 -4.70 11.50 -19.29
C TYR A 346 -3.60 11.90 -20.29
N LYS A 347 -3.83 11.77 -21.59
CA LYS A 347 -2.95 12.28 -22.63
C LYS A 347 -2.95 13.79 -22.75
N SER A 348 -3.95 14.48 -22.21
CA SER A 348 -4.05 15.95 -22.20
C SER A 348 -3.25 16.62 -21.10
N PHE A 349 -2.70 15.86 -20.14
CA PHE A 349 -1.86 16.41 -19.09
C PHE A 349 -0.42 16.60 -19.55
N LEU A 350 0.09 17.80 -19.33
CA LEU A 350 1.49 18.11 -19.54
C LEU A 350 2.37 17.30 -18.58
N ARG A 351 3.54 16.95 -19.03
CA ARG A 351 4.51 16.17 -18.26
C ARG A 351 5.73 17.03 -17.97
N THR A 352 6.40 16.75 -16.86
CA THR A 352 7.64 17.42 -16.47
C THR A 352 8.58 16.45 -15.79
N GLY A 353 9.88 16.70 -15.96
CA GLY A 353 10.94 16.10 -15.15
C GLY A 353 11.81 17.25 -14.64
N PHE A 354 12.15 17.24 -13.35
CA PHE A 354 13.01 18.22 -12.72
C PHE A 354 13.98 17.52 -11.77
N MET A 355 15.25 17.90 -11.85
CA MET A 355 16.29 17.42 -10.95
C MET A 355 17.22 18.57 -10.58
N SER A 356 17.49 18.73 -9.28
CA SER A 356 18.47 19.64 -8.75
C SER A 356 19.64 18.86 -8.16
N MET A 357 20.84 19.16 -8.59
CA MET A 357 22.08 18.52 -8.12
C MET A 357 23.08 19.55 -7.61
N ASP A 358 23.85 19.15 -6.62
CA ASP A 358 24.99 19.87 -6.14
C ASP A 358 26.17 19.68 -7.13
N PRO A 359 26.66 20.75 -7.80
CA PRO A 359 27.69 20.61 -8.82
C PRO A 359 29.05 20.17 -8.28
N ALA A 360 29.31 20.36 -6.97
CA ALA A 360 30.59 20.02 -6.37
C ALA A 360 30.74 18.50 -6.13
N ASN A 361 29.65 17.78 -5.90
CA ASN A 361 29.68 16.38 -5.50
C ASN A 361 28.66 15.47 -6.23
N GLY A 362 27.82 16.03 -7.11
CA GLY A 362 26.81 15.31 -7.86
C GLY A 362 25.61 14.81 -7.02
N HIS A 363 25.49 15.27 -5.77
CA HIS A 363 24.39 14.85 -4.92
C HIS A 363 23.06 15.43 -5.38
N VAL A 364 22.09 14.56 -5.64
CA VAL A 364 20.72 14.96 -5.97
C VAL A 364 20.03 15.53 -4.74
N LYS A 365 19.59 16.79 -4.82
CA LYS A 365 18.95 17.54 -3.72
C LYS A 365 17.44 17.59 -3.85
N ALA A 366 16.92 17.60 -5.09
CA ALA A 366 15.49 17.49 -5.38
C ALA A 366 15.27 16.69 -6.66
N TYR A 367 14.16 15.96 -6.72
CA TYR A 367 13.85 15.07 -7.82
C TYR A 367 12.33 14.97 -8.03
N VAL A 368 11.84 15.43 -9.17
CA VAL A 368 10.44 15.36 -9.57
C VAL A 368 10.35 14.66 -10.93
N GLY A 369 9.80 13.47 -11.00
CA GLY A 369 9.68 12.70 -12.23
C GLY A 369 8.35 12.88 -12.96
N GLY A 370 7.43 13.66 -12.42
CA GLY A 370 6.14 13.92 -13.05
C GLY A 370 5.14 14.64 -12.13
N PRO A 371 3.92 14.90 -12.63
CA PRO A 371 2.91 15.67 -11.90
C PRO A 371 2.38 14.98 -10.64
N ASN A 372 2.17 13.67 -10.70
CA ASN A 372 1.63 12.87 -9.60
C ASN A 372 1.92 11.39 -9.86
N TYR A 373 2.60 10.71 -8.95
CA TYR A 373 3.03 9.33 -9.15
C TYR A 373 1.87 8.32 -9.14
N VAL A 374 0.77 8.61 -8.46
CA VAL A 374 -0.40 7.71 -8.43
C VAL A 374 -0.96 7.49 -9.84
N TYR A 375 -1.05 8.58 -10.62
CA TYR A 375 -1.65 8.58 -11.95
C TYR A 375 -0.64 8.56 -13.08
N PHE A 376 0.58 9.02 -12.85
CA PHE A 376 1.61 9.23 -13.88
C PHE A 376 2.93 8.58 -13.45
N GLN A 377 2.98 7.25 -13.53
CA GLN A 377 4.11 6.48 -13.00
C GLN A 377 5.37 6.52 -13.86
N TYR A 378 5.27 7.00 -15.12
CA TYR A 378 6.45 7.15 -15.97
C TYR A 378 7.30 8.32 -15.49
N ASP A 379 8.56 8.03 -15.18
CA ASP A 379 9.53 9.02 -14.73
C ASP A 379 10.08 9.80 -15.92
N MET A 380 9.92 11.13 -15.90
CA MET A 380 10.38 12.04 -16.95
C MET A 380 11.74 12.66 -16.64
N ALA A 381 12.32 12.41 -15.47
CA ALA A 381 13.63 12.92 -15.09
C ALA A 381 14.77 11.96 -15.47
N MET A 382 14.42 10.72 -15.84
CA MET A 382 15.37 9.70 -16.27
C MET A 382 14.96 9.01 -17.56
#